data_8ff4f2f5bc5ac55d7ba490c22a35eae9
#
_entry.id   8ff4f2f5bc5ac55d7ba490c22a35eae9
#
_cell.length_a   1.000
_cell.length_b   1.000
_cell.length_c   1.000
_cell.angle_alpha   90.00
_cell.angle_beta   90.00
_cell.angle_gamma   90.00
#
_symmetry.space_group_name_H-M   'P 1'
#
loop_
_entity.id
_entity.type
_entity.pdbx_description
1 polymer ?
#
loop_
_entity_poly.entity_id
_entity_poly.type
_entity_poly.pdbx_seq_one_letter_code
_entity_poly.pdbx_strand_id
1 'polypeptide(L)'
;MKIFGRLDLILLLAGATAAGFLINSLHAATQDEQANEHAVEQAVLAPITAMFDAMAKRDAAAIKKPLLPGGGMVLMRDGKPIQMTFDAFADLVGKPGKAKTEERIHDPLVRIDNDLAVVWAPFEFLVDGKVDHCGTDLFNLVRADGKWLIASVADTGRKDCSGK
;
A
#
# COMPACT_ATOMS: atom_id res chain seq x y z
N MET A 1 15.05 -75.17 20.30
CA MET A 1 15.12 -74.01 21.23
C MET A 1 15.79 -72.88 20.48
N LYS A 2 14.97 -71.93 19.87
CA LYS A 2 15.45 -70.83 19.08
C LYS A 2 15.04 -69.57 19.82
N ILE A 3 16.05 -68.85 20.28
CA ILE A 3 15.90 -67.47 20.86
C ILE A 3 15.96 -66.52 19.71
N PHE A 4 14.82 -65.90 19.34
CA PHE A 4 14.82 -64.74 18.46
C PHE A 4 14.81 -63.49 19.31
N GLY A 5 15.87 -62.69 19.14
CA GLY A 5 16.10 -61.47 19.88
C GLY A 5 15.19 -60.29 19.43
N ARG A 6 14.78 -59.57 20.43
CA ARG A 6 14.13 -58.23 20.32
C ARG A 6 15.18 -57.22 19.89
N LEU A 7 15.26 -56.89 18.61
CA LEU A 7 16.12 -55.75 18.22
C LEU A 7 15.59 -54.87 17.08
N ASP A 8 14.34 -55.03 16.58
CA ASP A 8 13.87 -54.31 15.38
C ASP A 8 12.77 -53.27 15.62
N LEU A 9 12.55 -52.82 16.87
CA LEU A 9 11.46 -51.87 17.15
C LEU A 9 11.92 -50.47 17.60
N ILE A 10 13.21 -50.16 17.52
CA ILE A 10 13.71 -48.85 18.01
C ILE A 10 14.08 -47.88 16.84
N LEU A 11 14.21 -48.37 15.61
CA LEU A 11 14.62 -47.49 14.48
C LEU A 11 13.48 -46.73 13.76
N LEU A 12 12.20 -47.01 14.02
CA LEU A 12 11.07 -46.37 13.34
C LEU A 12 10.52 -45.14 14.05
N LEU A 13 10.91 -44.83 15.29
CA LEU A 13 10.46 -43.65 16.03
C LEU A 13 11.35 -42.41 15.89
N ALA A 14 12.60 -42.58 15.44
CA ALA A 14 13.53 -41.45 15.27
C ALA A 14 13.33 -40.67 13.97
N GLY A 15 12.71 -41.27 12.95
CA GLY A 15 12.47 -40.61 11.64
C GLY A 15 11.30 -39.62 11.63
N ALA A 16 10.28 -39.83 12.46
CA ALA A 16 9.08 -38.99 12.45
C ALA A 16 9.29 -37.64 13.15
N THR A 17 10.19 -37.55 14.12
CA THR A 17 10.46 -36.30 14.86
C THR A 17 11.34 -35.32 14.06
N ALA A 18 12.30 -35.80 13.28
CA ALA A 18 13.16 -34.95 12.46
C ALA A 18 12.41 -34.30 11.30
N ALA A 19 11.48 -35.02 10.66
CA ALA A 19 10.64 -34.46 9.58
C ALA A 19 9.68 -33.39 10.10
N GLY A 20 9.11 -33.56 11.30
CA GLY A 20 8.23 -32.57 11.92
C GLY A 20 8.95 -31.25 12.27
N PHE A 21 10.20 -31.32 12.73
CA PHE A 21 11.00 -30.14 13.02
C PHE A 21 11.39 -29.35 11.76
N LEU A 22 11.71 -30.03 10.67
CA LEU A 22 12.06 -29.38 9.40
C LEU A 22 10.86 -28.71 8.75
N ILE A 23 9.68 -29.31 8.80
CA ILE A 23 8.44 -28.73 8.27
C ILE A 23 8.05 -27.48 9.05
N ASN A 24 8.09 -27.50 10.39
CA ASN A 24 7.80 -26.34 11.21
C ASN A 24 8.79 -25.18 10.98
N SER A 25 10.07 -25.48 10.79
CA SER A 25 11.09 -24.46 10.51
C SER A 25 10.88 -23.79 9.14
N LEU A 26 10.48 -24.54 8.12
CA LEU A 26 10.15 -24.00 6.81
C LEU A 26 8.90 -23.11 6.87
N HIS A 27 7.85 -23.52 7.58
CA HIS A 27 6.63 -22.72 7.71
C HIS A 27 6.89 -21.42 8.50
N ALA A 28 7.70 -21.46 9.55
CA ALA A 28 8.07 -20.27 10.29
C ALA A 28 8.85 -19.27 9.41
N ALA A 29 9.83 -19.75 8.63
CA ALA A 29 10.61 -18.90 7.73
C ALA A 29 9.74 -18.24 6.64
N THR A 30 8.76 -18.95 6.08
CA THR A 30 7.83 -18.37 5.08
C THR A 30 6.88 -17.36 5.70
N GLN A 31 6.44 -17.55 6.93
CA GLN A 31 5.59 -16.60 7.64
C GLN A 31 6.35 -15.30 7.98
N ASP A 32 7.60 -15.42 8.41
CA ASP A 32 8.44 -14.26 8.71
C ASP A 32 8.75 -13.45 7.44
N GLU A 33 8.98 -14.10 6.29
CA GLU A 33 9.20 -13.45 5.01
C GLU A 33 7.94 -12.71 4.53
N GLN A 34 6.77 -13.33 4.60
CA GLN A 34 5.49 -12.70 4.26
C GLN A 34 5.15 -11.53 5.18
N ALA A 35 5.41 -11.66 6.48
CA ALA A 35 5.21 -10.58 7.44
C ALA A 35 6.13 -9.38 7.15
N ASN A 36 7.38 -9.65 6.76
CA ASN A 36 8.34 -8.61 6.39
C ASN A 36 7.92 -7.92 5.07
N GLU A 37 7.52 -8.67 4.05
CA GLU A 37 7.02 -8.12 2.78
C GLU A 37 5.81 -7.22 3.01
N HIS A 38 4.83 -7.68 3.79
CA HIS A 38 3.67 -6.89 4.16
C HIS A 38 4.05 -5.60 4.92
N ALA A 39 4.99 -5.67 5.86
CA ALA A 39 5.45 -4.50 6.61
C ALA A 39 6.12 -3.47 5.69
N VAL A 40 6.89 -3.92 4.70
CA VAL A 40 7.52 -3.04 3.71
C VAL A 40 6.49 -2.38 2.80
N GLU A 41 5.47 -3.11 2.34
CA GLU A 41 4.35 -2.53 1.56
C GLU A 41 3.57 -1.49 2.38
N GLN A 42 3.27 -1.78 3.64
CA GLN A 42 2.59 -0.83 4.53
C GLN A 42 3.41 0.45 4.74
N ALA A 43 4.73 0.34 4.80
CA ALA A 43 5.59 1.51 4.89
C ALA A 43 5.51 2.42 3.64
N VAL A 44 5.36 1.82 2.44
CA VAL A 44 5.13 2.56 1.17
C VAL A 44 3.74 3.20 1.15
N LEU A 45 2.71 2.53 1.65
CA LEU A 45 1.33 3.03 1.67
C LEU A 45 1.10 4.13 2.73
N ALA A 46 1.91 4.17 3.78
CA ALA A 46 1.74 5.11 4.89
C ALA A 46 1.70 6.59 4.48
N PRO A 47 2.60 7.12 3.61
CA PRO A 47 2.50 8.51 3.14
C PRO A 47 1.23 8.79 2.32
N ILE A 48 0.71 7.82 1.58
CA ILE A 48 -0.54 7.94 0.81
C ILE A 48 -1.72 8.09 1.77
N THR A 49 -1.81 7.20 2.77
CA THR A 49 -2.82 7.27 3.82
C THR A 49 -2.76 8.60 4.57
N ALA A 50 -1.55 9.05 4.94
CA ALA A 50 -1.37 10.32 5.63
C ALA A 50 -1.82 11.52 4.79
N MET A 51 -1.61 11.49 3.47
CA MET A 51 -2.09 12.51 2.55
C MET A 51 -3.63 12.53 2.52
N PHE A 52 -4.30 11.39 2.37
CA PHE A 52 -5.76 11.30 2.33
C PHE A 52 -6.40 11.74 3.65
N ASP A 53 -5.83 11.34 4.79
CA ASP A 53 -6.29 11.78 6.10
C ASP A 53 -6.19 13.31 6.26
N ALA A 54 -5.14 13.91 5.73
CA ALA A 54 -4.95 15.36 5.75
C ALA A 54 -5.92 16.08 4.79
N MET A 55 -6.19 15.48 3.61
CA MET A 55 -7.19 15.97 2.65
C MET A 55 -8.59 15.98 3.25
N ALA A 56 -8.98 14.91 3.93
CA ALA A 56 -10.27 14.81 4.63
C ALA A 56 -10.44 15.91 5.71
N LYS A 57 -9.34 16.30 6.36
CA LYS A 57 -9.29 17.39 7.36
C LYS A 57 -9.12 18.77 6.75
N ARG A 58 -8.88 18.87 5.45
CA ARG A 58 -8.54 20.11 4.73
C ARG A 58 -7.32 20.83 5.32
N ASP A 59 -6.35 20.05 5.82
CA ASP A 59 -5.11 20.58 6.40
C ASP A 59 -4.01 20.66 5.34
N ALA A 60 -3.90 21.84 4.69
CA ALA A 60 -2.90 22.07 3.64
C ALA A 60 -1.46 21.79 4.10
N ALA A 61 -1.13 22.11 5.35
CA ALA A 61 0.20 21.88 5.88
C ALA A 61 0.48 20.40 6.11
N ALA A 62 -0.51 19.64 6.57
CA ALA A 62 -0.40 18.20 6.74
C ALA A 62 -0.38 17.46 5.40
N ILE A 63 -1.13 17.92 4.39
CA ILE A 63 -1.10 17.36 3.01
C ILE A 63 0.33 17.41 2.46
N LYS A 64 1.07 18.49 2.68
CA LYS A 64 2.44 18.68 2.15
C LYS A 64 3.49 17.78 2.81
N LYS A 65 3.26 17.28 4.02
CA LYS A 65 4.27 16.51 4.79
C LYS A 65 4.74 15.22 4.10
N PRO A 66 3.86 14.38 3.54
CA PRO A 66 4.27 13.16 2.85
C PRO A 66 4.74 13.38 1.41
N LEU A 67 4.71 14.60 0.89
CA LEU A 67 5.04 14.93 -0.49
C LEU A 67 6.50 15.35 -0.62
N LEU A 68 7.16 14.92 -1.70
CA LEU A 68 8.50 15.38 -2.04
C LEU A 68 8.42 16.85 -2.49
N PRO A 69 9.19 17.77 -1.88
CA PRO A 69 9.23 19.16 -2.32
C PRO A 69 9.58 19.30 -3.81
N GLY A 70 8.83 20.12 -4.54
CA GLY A 70 9.01 20.31 -5.98
C GLY A 70 8.34 19.25 -6.86
N GLY A 71 7.70 18.25 -6.28
CA GLY A 71 6.88 17.28 -7.01
C GLY A 71 5.54 17.85 -7.48
N GLY A 72 4.80 17.04 -8.22
CA GLY A 72 3.53 17.46 -8.78
C GLY A 72 2.63 16.31 -9.19
N MET A 73 1.47 16.67 -9.73
CA MET A 73 0.48 15.70 -10.18
C MET A 73 -0.11 16.03 -11.54
N VAL A 74 -0.63 15.01 -12.18
CA VAL A 74 -1.37 15.07 -13.43
C VAL A 74 -2.73 14.40 -13.21
N LEU A 75 -3.78 15.20 -13.24
CA LEU A 75 -5.15 14.73 -13.08
C LEU A 75 -5.82 14.63 -14.45
N MET A 76 -6.22 13.43 -14.86
CA MET A 76 -6.96 13.25 -16.11
C MET A 76 -8.45 13.50 -15.88
N ARG A 77 -8.99 14.54 -16.51
CA ARG A 77 -10.42 14.91 -16.43
C ARG A 77 -10.97 15.10 -17.84
N ASP A 78 -11.99 14.35 -18.21
CA ASP A 78 -12.63 14.38 -19.54
C ASP A 78 -11.62 14.28 -20.70
N GLY A 79 -10.65 13.36 -20.56
CA GLY A 79 -9.60 13.13 -21.55
C GLY A 79 -8.52 14.21 -21.63
N LYS A 80 -8.52 15.19 -20.71
CA LYS A 80 -7.55 16.29 -20.69
C LYS A 80 -6.66 16.19 -19.44
N PRO A 81 -5.33 16.38 -19.57
CA PRO A 81 -4.43 16.46 -18.43
C PRO A 81 -4.51 17.83 -17.77
N ILE A 82 -4.71 17.84 -16.46
CA ILE A 82 -4.57 19.01 -15.59
C ILE A 82 -3.31 18.80 -14.77
N GLN A 83 -2.31 19.64 -14.98
CA GLN A 83 -1.05 19.60 -14.25
C GLN A 83 -1.06 20.63 -13.13
N MET A 84 -0.56 20.23 -11.96
CA MET A 84 -0.35 21.18 -10.85
C MET A 84 0.81 20.72 -9.96
N THR A 85 1.41 21.67 -9.27
CA THR A 85 2.39 21.37 -8.21
C THR A 85 1.68 20.82 -6.98
N PHE A 86 2.38 20.11 -6.15
CA PHE A 86 1.87 19.66 -4.86
C PHE A 86 1.44 20.82 -3.95
N ASP A 87 2.16 21.95 -4.01
CA ASP A 87 1.78 23.14 -3.25
C ASP A 87 0.42 23.68 -3.71
N ALA A 88 0.22 23.81 -5.01
CA ALA A 88 -1.05 24.27 -5.57
C ALA A 88 -2.20 23.32 -5.24
N PHE A 89 -1.96 22.01 -5.27
CA PHE A 89 -2.93 21.00 -4.86
C PHE A 89 -3.30 21.12 -3.38
N ALA A 90 -2.30 21.17 -2.49
CA ALA A 90 -2.54 21.28 -1.06
C ALA A 90 -3.30 22.56 -0.70
N ASP A 91 -2.95 23.68 -1.33
CA ASP A 91 -3.65 24.97 -1.13
C ASP A 91 -5.08 24.94 -1.68
N LEU A 92 -5.33 24.18 -2.76
CA LEU A 92 -6.68 24.01 -3.33
C LEU A 92 -7.57 23.15 -2.39
N VAL A 93 -7.08 21.99 -1.97
CA VAL A 93 -7.81 21.03 -1.13
C VAL A 93 -7.96 21.55 0.30
N GLY A 94 -6.98 22.28 0.80
CA GLY A 94 -7.01 22.91 2.12
C GLY A 94 -7.99 24.09 2.27
N LYS A 95 -8.66 24.51 1.20
CA LYS A 95 -9.68 25.56 1.31
C LYS A 95 -10.83 25.12 2.20
N PRO A 96 -11.36 26.04 3.05
CA PRO A 96 -12.52 25.74 3.88
C PRO A 96 -13.70 25.23 3.03
N GLY A 97 -14.39 24.22 3.52
CA GLY A 97 -15.56 23.62 2.88
C GLY A 97 -16.44 22.91 3.89
N LYS A 98 -17.75 22.80 3.64
CA LYS A 98 -18.70 22.16 4.57
C LYS A 98 -18.83 20.66 4.33
N ALA A 99 -18.67 20.23 3.08
CA ALA A 99 -18.79 18.82 2.71
C ALA A 99 -17.64 18.00 3.31
N LYS A 100 -17.95 16.84 3.83
CA LYS A 100 -16.94 15.84 4.22
C LYS A 100 -16.44 15.13 2.98
N THR A 101 -15.15 15.14 2.79
CA THR A 101 -14.50 14.43 1.66
C THR A 101 -13.65 13.31 2.19
N GLU A 102 -13.62 12.21 1.47
CA GLU A 102 -12.83 11.02 1.82
C GLU A 102 -12.38 10.35 0.52
N GLU A 103 -11.14 9.92 0.47
CA GLU A 103 -10.62 9.09 -0.62
C GLU A 103 -10.25 7.73 -0.08
N ARG A 104 -10.68 6.68 -0.77
CA ARG A 104 -10.44 5.28 -0.41
C ARG A 104 -9.81 4.57 -1.58
N ILE A 105 -8.68 3.94 -1.36
CA ILE A 105 -8.06 3.05 -2.33
C ILE A 105 -8.47 1.60 -2.04
N HIS A 106 -8.49 0.79 -3.10
CA HIS A 106 -8.87 -0.62 -3.07
C HIS A 106 -7.76 -1.46 -3.71
N ASP A 107 -7.39 -2.55 -3.05
CA ASP A 107 -6.45 -3.56 -3.56
C ASP A 107 -5.22 -2.95 -4.28
N PRO A 108 -4.44 -2.08 -3.61
CA PRO A 108 -3.32 -1.40 -4.24
C PRO A 108 -2.25 -2.39 -4.68
N LEU A 109 -1.78 -2.25 -5.91
CA LEU A 109 -0.62 -2.98 -6.41
C LEU A 109 0.64 -2.17 -6.10
N VAL A 110 1.48 -2.67 -5.21
CA VAL A 110 2.75 -2.07 -4.82
C VAL A 110 3.91 -2.77 -5.52
N ARG A 111 4.86 -2.01 -6.07
CA ARG A 111 6.14 -2.52 -6.57
C ARG A 111 7.26 -1.67 -6.03
N ILE A 112 8.29 -2.33 -5.52
CA ILE A 112 9.41 -1.69 -4.83
C ILE A 112 10.71 -2.17 -5.44
N ASP A 113 11.61 -1.22 -5.70
CA ASP A 113 13.00 -1.48 -6.03
C ASP A 113 13.89 -0.52 -5.23
N ASN A 114 14.52 -1.03 -4.18
CA ASN A 114 15.36 -0.27 -3.25
C ASN A 114 14.65 0.98 -2.68
N ASP A 115 15.01 2.16 -3.16
CA ASP A 115 14.49 3.46 -2.71
C ASP A 115 13.46 4.05 -3.67
N LEU A 116 12.94 3.26 -4.59
CA LEU A 116 11.90 3.61 -5.53
C LEU A 116 10.68 2.68 -5.34
N ALA A 117 9.48 3.24 -5.34
CA ALA A 117 8.25 2.47 -5.34
C ALA A 117 7.21 3.07 -6.27
N VAL A 118 6.33 2.21 -6.80
CA VAL A 118 5.12 2.61 -7.50
C VAL A 118 3.91 1.94 -6.84
N VAL A 119 2.81 2.70 -6.76
CA VAL A 119 1.53 2.19 -6.26
C VAL A 119 0.46 2.49 -7.30
N TRP A 120 -0.15 1.43 -7.84
CA TRP A 120 -1.33 1.51 -8.70
C TRP A 120 -2.54 1.18 -7.85
N ALA A 121 -3.43 2.14 -7.62
CA ALA A 121 -4.52 2.01 -6.67
C ALA A 121 -5.85 2.46 -7.28
N PRO A 122 -6.78 1.55 -7.58
CA PRO A 122 -8.17 1.92 -7.82
C PRO A 122 -8.73 2.69 -6.62
N PHE A 123 -9.46 3.78 -6.87
CA PHE A 123 -10.00 4.61 -5.79
C PHE A 123 -11.47 4.96 -5.97
N GLU A 124 -12.08 5.34 -4.86
CA GLU A 124 -13.37 6.02 -4.76
C GLU A 124 -13.18 7.33 -3.97
N PHE A 125 -13.65 8.43 -4.54
CA PHE A 125 -13.74 9.70 -3.83
C PHE A 125 -15.17 9.92 -3.36
N LEU A 126 -15.35 10.15 -2.06
CA LEU A 126 -16.65 10.29 -1.44
C LEU A 126 -16.87 11.75 -0.99
N VAL A 127 -18.10 12.20 -1.18
CA VAL A 127 -18.59 13.48 -0.66
C VAL A 127 -19.80 13.19 0.22
N ASP A 128 -19.73 13.58 1.49
CA ASP A 128 -20.77 13.29 2.51
C ASP A 128 -21.16 11.82 2.56
N GLY A 129 -20.16 10.92 2.41
CA GLY A 129 -20.30 9.48 2.47
C GLY A 129 -20.88 8.82 1.22
N LYS A 130 -21.10 9.57 0.13
CA LYS A 130 -21.55 9.04 -1.15
C LYS A 130 -20.43 9.14 -2.18
N VAL A 131 -20.25 8.11 -3.00
CA VAL A 131 -19.28 8.13 -4.10
C VAL A 131 -19.64 9.27 -5.07
N ASP A 132 -18.73 10.22 -5.22
CA ASP A 132 -18.81 11.31 -6.16
C ASP A 132 -18.16 10.96 -7.50
N HIS A 133 -17.00 10.34 -7.45
CA HIS A 133 -16.27 9.82 -8.61
C HIS A 133 -15.31 8.71 -8.19
N CYS A 134 -14.77 8.01 -9.17
CA CYS A 134 -13.79 6.95 -8.98
C CYS A 134 -12.74 6.99 -10.08
N GLY A 135 -11.70 6.23 -9.90
CA GLY A 135 -10.63 6.16 -10.89
C GLY A 135 -9.53 5.22 -10.47
N THR A 136 -8.34 5.54 -10.91
CA THR A 136 -7.11 4.88 -10.50
C THR A 136 -6.05 5.94 -10.28
N ASP A 137 -5.40 5.85 -9.13
CA ASP A 137 -4.20 6.61 -8.80
C ASP A 137 -2.95 5.83 -9.18
N LEU A 138 -1.98 6.51 -9.71
CA LEU A 138 -0.61 6.06 -9.83
C LEU A 138 0.28 6.97 -8.99
N PHE A 139 0.82 6.45 -7.90
CA PHE A 139 1.82 7.13 -7.09
C PHE A 139 3.22 6.64 -7.47
N ASN A 140 4.15 7.57 -7.65
CA ASN A 140 5.57 7.28 -7.64
C ASN A 140 6.14 7.80 -6.32
N LEU A 141 6.85 6.93 -5.60
CA LEU A 141 7.45 7.25 -4.31
C LEU A 141 8.97 7.05 -4.36
N VAL A 142 9.65 7.84 -3.57
CA VAL A 142 11.08 7.70 -3.31
C VAL A 142 11.33 7.64 -1.81
N ARG A 143 12.36 6.90 -1.39
CA ARG A 143 12.78 6.86 -0.01
C ARG A 143 13.99 7.75 0.19
N ALA A 144 13.84 8.81 0.98
CA ALA A 144 14.89 9.75 1.35
C ALA A 144 15.01 9.81 2.88
N ASP A 145 16.21 9.73 3.41
CA ASP A 145 16.49 9.74 4.85
C ASP A 145 15.65 8.71 5.63
N GLY A 146 15.49 7.52 5.04
CA GLY A 146 14.72 6.41 5.61
C GLY A 146 13.19 6.58 5.57
N LYS A 147 12.66 7.61 4.92
CA LYS A 147 11.21 7.91 4.82
C LYS A 147 10.75 7.84 3.37
N TRP A 148 9.62 7.20 3.14
CA TRP A 148 8.94 7.26 1.84
C TRP A 148 8.24 8.60 1.66
N LEU A 149 8.44 9.22 0.51
CA LEU A 149 7.81 10.46 0.09
C LEU A 149 7.17 10.26 -1.29
N ILE A 150 5.99 10.83 -1.49
CA ILE A 150 5.31 10.84 -2.79
C ILE A 150 6.03 11.83 -3.71
N ALA A 151 6.65 11.33 -4.77
CA ALA A 151 7.40 12.14 -5.73
C ALA A 151 6.53 12.68 -6.86
N SER A 152 5.54 11.89 -7.32
CA SER A 152 4.52 12.34 -8.27
C SER A 152 3.25 11.51 -8.15
N VAL A 153 2.14 12.08 -8.62
CA VAL A 153 0.85 11.40 -8.72
C VAL A 153 0.29 11.61 -10.13
N ALA A 154 -0.27 10.57 -10.72
CA ALA A 154 -1.17 10.70 -11.85
C ALA A 154 -2.48 9.98 -11.52
N ASP A 155 -3.61 10.57 -11.87
CA ASP A 155 -4.90 9.92 -11.67
C ASP A 155 -5.78 9.94 -12.92
N THR A 156 -6.76 9.04 -12.93
CA THR A 156 -7.93 9.13 -13.81
C THR A 156 -9.17 9.40 -12.97
N GLY A 157 -10.13 10.16 -13.49
CA GLY A 157 -11.40 10.41 -12.79
C GLY A 157 -12.59 10.22 -13.71
N ARG A 158 -13.62 9.47 -13.24
CA ARG A 158 -14.88 9.22 -13.95
C ARG A 158 -16.05 9.21 -12.98
N LYS A 159 -17.24 9.59 -13.48
CA LYS A 159 -18.47 9.59 -12.69
C LYS A 159 -19.19 8.24 -12.70
N ASP A 160 -19.01 7.44 -13.75
CA ASP A 160 -19.54 6.09 -13.80
C ASP A 160 -18.58 5.12 -13.10
N CYS A 161 -18.99 4.63 -11.94
CA CYS A 161 -18.24 3.70 -11.11
C CYS A 161 -18.82 2.27 -11.14
N SER A 162 -19.77 1.97 -12.00
CA SER A 162 -20.46 0.67 -12.08
C SER A 162 -19.65 -0.44 -12.74
N GLY A 163 -18.55 -0.13 -13.41
CA GLY A 163 -17.72 -1.04 -14.19
C GLY A 163 -16.37 -1.36 -13.52
N LYS A 164 -16.39 -1.88 -12.28
CA LYS A 164 -15.21 -2.49 -11.65
C LYS A 164 -15.16 -3.98 -11.90
#